data_6837a9040c7f6769fb293ddb03ed2024
#
_entry.id   6837a9040c7f6769fb293ddb03ed2024
#
_cell.length_a   1.000
_cell.length_b   1.000
_cell.length_c   1.000
_cell.angle_alpha   90.00
_cell.angle_beta   90.00
_cell.angle_gamma   90.00
#
_symmetry.space_group_name_H-M   'P 1'
#
loop_
_entity.id
_entity.type
_entity.pdbx_description
1 polymer ?
#
loop_
_entity_poly.entity_id
_entity_poly.type
_entity_poly.pdbx_seq_one_letter_code
_entity_poly.pdbx_strand_id
1 'polypeptide(L)'
;MSGTWSIPLSTPPKAKSISLGTHGPGRLTYRMHGLWQVHLYPYATTAVIGGERVVIRPGCAGVTPPGAVMAYELSHRSSHVYAHFALGEGPLTEVPALVDLGRNYERLESALLEAAGWVDQAPDRATARLWDIMWQVVAAAPAAPGRDLIARARDRIEIQLPDAIDISSLAHELGCTHAHLSRTFRARMDTTIIAYVRRRRVERATYLLRASSLPIAEIARQVGIPDLHAFNKILRRESGTAPRALRQATNVL
;
A
#
# COMPACT_ATOMS: atom_id res chain seq x y z
N MET A 1 -16.18 -4.82 -16.46
CA MET A 1 -15.17 -4.29 -15.49
C MET A 1 -15.61 -4.80 -14.13
N SER A 2 -14.75 -5.45 -13.36
CA SER A 2 -15.13 -5.87 -12.00
C SER A 2 -15.36 -4.64 -11.14
N GLY A 3 -16.40 -4.68 -10.29
CA GLY A 3 -16.71 -3.60 -9.35
C GLY A 3 -15.50 -3.16 -8.53
N THR A 4 -15.55 -1.96 -8.00
CA THR A 4 -14.53 -1.40 -7.10
C THR A 4 -15.21 -1.06 -5.78
N TRP A 5 -14.55 -1.36 -4.68
CA TRP A 5 -15.04 -1.12 -3.33
C TRP A 5 -14.20 -0.04 -2.65
N SER A 6 -14.84 0.80 -1.88
CA SER A 6 -14.18 1.76 -0.99
C SER A 6 -14.02 1.13 0.39
N ILE A 7 -12.79 0.82 0.81
CA ILE A 7 -12.47 0.06 2.03
C ILE A 7 -11.65 0.92 3.01
N PRO A 8 -12.02 1.03 4.30
CA PRO A 8 -11.29 1.82 5.30
C PRO A 8 -10.10 1.04 5.90
N LEU A 9 -8.98 0.96 5.18
CA LEU A 9 -7.77 0.26 5.60
C LEU A 9 -6.77 1.11 6.42
N SER A 10 -7.14 2.32 6.83
CA SER A 10 -6.28 3.17 7.66
C SER A 10 -6.05 2.64 9.07
N THR A 11 -6.96 1.79 9.54
CA THR A 11 -6.85 1.07 10.82
C THR A 11 -6.76 -0.43 10.58
N PRO A 12 -6.10 -1.19 11.49
CA PRO A 12 -6.00 -2.63 11.37
C PRO A 12 -7.38 -3.32 11.34
N PRO A 13 -7.62 -4.30 10.45
CA PRO A 13 -8.83 -5.11 10.44
C PRO A 13 -8.87 -6.00 11.69
N LYS A 14 -10.05 -6.23 12.25
CA LYS A 14 -10.21 -7.25 13.29
C LYS A 14 -10.52 -8.59 12.63
N ALA A 15 -9.53 -9.47 12.55
CA ALA A 15 -9.71 -10.83 12.04
C ALA A 15 -10.77 -11.57 12.90
N LYS A 16 -11.75 -12.18 12.23
CA LYS A 16 -12.81 -12.97 12.88
C LYS A 16 -12.69 -14.45 12.55
N SER A 17 -12.28 -14.76 11.33
CA SER A 17 -12.01 -16.13 10.88
C SER A 17 -11.01 -16.08 9.75
N ILE A 18 -9.98 -16.90 9.82
CA ILE A 18 -9.07 -17.18 8.72
C ILE A 18 -8.99 -18.69 8.61
N SER A 19 -9.29 -19.25 7.44
CA SER A 19 -9.34 -20.70 7.27
C SER A 19 -9.25 -21.12 5.81
N LEU A 20 -9.13 -22.43 5.59
CA LEU A 20 -9.28 -23.05 4.27
C LEU A 20 -10.75 -23.44 4.06
N GLY A 21 -11.41 -22.82 3.11
CA GLY A 21 -12.75 -23.19 2.66
C GLY A 21 -12.68 -24.25 1.59
N THR A 22 -13.54 -25.29 1.68
CA THR A 22 -13.66 -26.31 0.65
C THR A 22 -15.12 -26.44 0.24
N HIS A 23 -15.37 -26.37 -1.05
CA HIS A 23 -16.70 -26.45 -1.64
C HIS A 23 -16.79 -27.59 -2.67
N GLY A 24 -17.91 -28.31 -2.68
CA GLY A 24 -18.22 -29.32 -3.70
C GLY A 24 -18.62 -28.67 -5.04
N PRO A 25 -18.78 -29.47 -6.10
CA PRO A 25 -19.32 -28.98 -7.37
C PRO A 25 -20.77 -28.51 -7.22
N GLY A 26 -21.17 -27.56 -8.06
CA GLY A 26 -22.49 -26.96 -8.05
C GLY A 26 -22.48 -25.46 -7.81
N ARG A 27 -23.66 -24.90 -7.60
CA ARG A 27 -23.83 -23.47 -7.29
C ARG A 27 -23.88 -23.25 -5.78
N LEU A 28 -23.00 -22.42 -5.28
CA LEU A 28 -22.98 -21.98 -3.89
C LEU A 28 -23.27 -20.48 -3.84
N THR A 29 -24.28 -20.08 -3.06
CA THR A 29 -24.62 -18.66 -2.88
C THR A 29 -24.70 -18.36 -1.38
N TYR A 30 -24.05 -17.28 -0.95
CA TYR A 30 -24.08 -16.83 0.44
C TYR A 30 -23.85 -15.33 0.56
N ARG A 31 -24.05 -14.81 1.77
CA ARG A 31 -23.86 -13.41 2.12
C ARG A 31 -23.32 -13.34 3.54
N MET A 32 -22.28 -12.54 3.75
CA MET A 32 -21.75 -12.27 5.10
C MET A 32 -22.30 -10.95 5.62
N HIS A 33 -22.95 -10.98 6.77
CA HIS A 33 -23.48 -9.77 7.41
C HIS A 33 -22.40 -9.15 8.32
N GLY A 34 -22.12 -7.85 8.11
CA GLY A 34 -21.20 -7.07 8.96
C GLY A 34 -19.71 -7.35 8.80
N LEU A 35 -19.30 -8.27 7.93
CA LEU A 35 -17.90 -8.63 7.73
C LEU A 35 -17.45 -8.44 6.29
N TRP A 36 -16.27 -7.89 6.13
CA TRP A 36 -15.49 -7.93 4.90
C TRP A 36 -14.92 -9.31 4.71
N GLN A 37 -14.66 -9.66 3.46
CA GLN A 37 -14.08 -10.94 3.06
C GLN A 37 -12.92 -10.70 2.10
N VAL A 38 -11.85 -11.48 2.25
CA VAL A 38 -10.83 -11.67 1.23
C VAL A 38 -10.65 -13.16 0.99
N HIS A 39 -10.64 -13.56 -0.28
CA HIS A 39 -10.46 -14.95 -0.72
C HIS A 39 -9.30 -15.01 -1.71
N LEU A 40 -8.40 -15.99 -1.56
CA LEU A 40 -7.28 -16.23 -2.47
C LEU A 40 -7.55 -17.51 -3.24
N TYR A 41 -7.68 -17.40 -4.57
CA TYR A 41 -8.17 -18.50 -5.43
C TYR A 41 -7.04 -19.21 -6.17
N PRO A 42 -6.77 -20.51 -5.88
CA PRO A 42 -5.84 -21.34 -6.65
C PRO A 42 -6.48 -21.98 -7.89
N TYR A 43 -7.75 -21.73 -8.19
CA TYR A 43 -8.51 -22.36 -9.24
C TYR A 43 -9.25 -21.35 -10.13
N ALA A 44 -9.70 -21.82 -11.29
CA ALA A 44 -10.55 -21.03 -12.19
C ALA A 44 -12.03 -21.36 -11.96
N THR A 45 -12.87 -20.33 -11.92
CA THR A 45 -14.33 -20.47 -11.87
C THR A 45 -15.02 -19.17 -12.30
N THR A 46 -16.34 -19.23 -12.45
CA THR A 46 -17.16 -18.02 -12.57
C THR A 46 -17.84 -17.76 -11.23
N ALA A 47 -17.83 -16.50 -10.82
CA ALA A 47 -18.53 -16.06 -9.61
C ALA A 47 -19.36 -14.80 -9.88
N VAL A 48 -20.34 -14.55 -9.02
CA VAL A 48 -21.01 -13.26 -8.91
C VAL A 48 -20.55 -12.63 -7.60
N ILE A 49 -19.98 -11.45 -7.68
CA ILE A 49 -19.50 -10.68 -6.52
C ILE A 49 -20.24 -9.33 -6.51
N GLY A 50 -21.08 -9.12 -5.50
CA GLY A 50 -21.83 -7.86 -5.38
C GLY A 50 -22.78 -7.58 -6.57
N GLY A 51 -23.30 -8.63 -7.21
CA GLY A 51 -24.19 -8.53 -8.36
C GLY A 51 -23.49 -8.56 -9.75
N GLU A 52 -22.17 -8.46 -9.80
CA GLU A 52 -21.40 -8.52 -11.05
C GLU A 52 -20.82 -9.92 -11.28
N ARG A 53 -20.96 -10.42 -12.51
CA ARG A 53 -20.36 -11.68 -12.94
C ARG A 53 -18.88 -11.47 -13.26
N VAL A 54 -18.01 -12.23 -12.59
CA VAL A 54 -16.56 -12.17 -12.75
C VAL A 54 -15.99 -13.55 -13.08
N VAL A 55 -14.91 -13.56 -13.84
CA VAL A 55 -14.13 -14.79 -14.12
C VAL A 55 -12.93 -14.80 -13.17
N ILE A 56 -12.96 -15.70 -12.20
CA ILE A 56 -11.85 -15.95 -11.29
C ILE A 56 -10.82 -16.80 -12.03
N ARG A 57 -9.56 -16.43 -11.94
CA ARG A 57 -8.41 -17.19 -12.42
C ARG A 57 -7.53 -17.61 -11.25
N PRO A 58 -6.74 -18.70 -11.39
CA PRO A 58 -5.73 -19.02 -10.39
C PRO A 58 -4.79 -17.83 -10.16
N GLY A 59 -4.50 -17.55 -8.90
CA GLY A 59 -3.64 -16.40 -8.54
C GLY A 59 -4.38 -15.10 -8.28
N CYS A 60 -5.72 -15.09 -8.29
CA CYS A 60 -6.51 -13.91 -7.96
C CYS A 60 -6.91 -13.85 -6.48
N ALA A 61 -7.06 -12.62 -5.97
CA ALA A 61 -7.75 -12.31 -4.72
C ALA A 61 -9.12 -11.69 -5.01
N GLY A 62 -10.17 -12.18 -4.36
CA GLY A 62 -11.50 -11.56 -4.33
C GLY A 62 -11.72 -10.78 -3.05
N VAL A 63 -12.18 -9.54 -3.13
CA VAL A 63 -12.55 -8.72 -1.96
C VAL A 63 -14.04 -8.45 -2.03
N THR A 64 -14.74 -8.68 -0.91
CA THR A 64 -16.21 -8.55 -0.86
C THR A 64 -16.62 -7.76 0.38
N PRO A 65 -17.43 -6.69 0.23
CA PRO A 65 -17.90 -5.90 1.36
C PRO A 65 -19.02 -6.61 2.14
N PRO A 66 -19.29 -6.16 3.37
CA PRO A 66 -20.43 -6.64 4.17
C PRO A 66 -21.74 -6.56 3.38
N GLY A 67 -22.56 -7.61 3.47
CA GLY A 67 -23.88 -7.67 2.86
C GLY A 67 -23.92 -7.95 1.37
N ALA A 68 -22.80 -7.92 0.66
CA ALA A 68 -22.74 -8.25 -0.76
C ALA A 68 -22.94 -9.77 -0.98
N VAL A 69 -23.65 -10.12 -2.04
CA VAL A 69 -23.88 -11.52 -2.43
C VAL A 69 -22.66 -12.07 -3.11
N MET A 70 -22.23 -13.25 -2.66
CA MET A 70 -21.26 -14.11 -3.33
C MET A 70 -21.96 -15.34 -3.89
N ALA A 71 -21.75 -15.64 -5.17
CA ALA A 71 -22.21 -16.88 -5.75
C ALA A 71 -21.12 -17.50 -6.64
N TYR A 72 -20.82 -18.77 -6.42
CA TYR A 72 -19.87 -19.56 -7.20
C TYR A 72 -20.57 -20.56 -8.09
N GLU A 73 -20.00 -20.82 -9.27
CA GLU A 73 -20.39 -21.90 -10.18
C GLU A 73 -19.21 -22.88 -10.30
N LEU A 74 -19.12 -23.83 -9.37
CA LEU A 74 -17.99 -24.76 -9.28
C LEU A 74 -18.23 -26.02 -10.11
N SER A 75 -17.29 -26.39 -10.96
CA SER A 75 -17.33 -27.63 -11.77
C SER A 75 -16.80 -28.85 -11.04
N HIS A 76 -15.97 -28.65 -10.01
CA HIS A 76 -15.34 -29.69 -9.20
C HIS A 76 -15.13 -29.21 -7.77
N ARG A 77 -14.70 -30.13 -6.89
CA ARG A 77 -14.31 -29.79 -5.52
C ARG A 77 -13.13 -28.82 -5.55
N SER A 78 -13.31 -27.67 -4.92
CA SER A 78 -12.34 -26.56 -4.93
C SER A 78 -12.11 -26.06 -3.52
N SER A 79 -10.85 -25.75 -3.20
CA SER A 79 -10.46 -25.18 -1.91
C SER A 79 -9.72 -23.87 -2.09
N HIS A 80 -9.94 -22.92 -1.19
CA HIS A 80 -9.24 -21.64 -1.18
C HIS A 80 -9.10 -21.13 0.26
N VAL A 81 -8.05 -20.36 0.51
CA VAL A 81 -7.91 -19.68 1.79
C VAL A 81 -8.71 -18.38 1.81
N TYR A 82 -9.32 -18.10 2.95
CA TYR A 82 -10.11 -16.89 3.13
C TYR A 82 -9.88 -16.24 4.49
N ALA A 83 -10.21 -14.96 4.59
CA ALA A 83 -10.38 -14.25 5.85
C ALA A 83 -11.70 -13.48 5.88
N HIS A 84 -12.38 -13.55 7.01
CA HIS A 84 -13.51 -12.70 7.37
C HIS A 84 -13.08 -11.74 8.47
N PHE A 85 -13.36 -10.45 8.30
CA PHE A 85 -12.86 -9.42 9.21
C PHE A 85 -13.78 -8.21 9.31
N ALA A 86 -13.73 -7.53 10.44
CA ALA A 86 -14.37 -6.24 10.64
C ALA A 86 -13.36 -5.11 10.44
N LEU A 87 -13.83 -3.98 9.93
CA LEU A 87 -13.07 -2.73 9.82
C LEU A 87 -13.77 -1.64 10.63
N GLY A 88 -12.96 -0.73 11.18
CA GLY A 88 -13.44 0.52 11.76
C GLY A 88 -13.72 1.59 10.70
N GLU A 89 -14.04 2.79 11.16
CA GLU A 89 -14.18 3.96 10.31
C GLU A 89 -12.80 4.55 9.97
N GLY A 90 -12.70 5.23 8.83
CA GLY A 90 -11.46 5.90 8.42
C GLY A 90 -11.44 6.29 6.94
N PRO A 91 -10.34 6.90 6.48
CA PRO A 91 -10.13 7.21 5.08
C PRO A 91 -10.28 5.98 4.20
N LEU A 92 -10.99 6.15 3.08
CA LEU A 92 -11.32 5.08 2.16
C LEU A 92 -10.21 4.87 1.13
N THR A 93 -9.94 3.61 0.83
CA THR A 93 -9.01 3.17 -0.22
C THR A 93 -9.79 2.36 -1.24
N GLU A 94 -9.59 2.64 -2.52
CA GLU A 94 -10.25 1.90 -3.60
C GLU A 94 -9.56 0.55 -3.83
N VAL A 95 -10.35 -0.52 -3.88
CA VAL A 95 -9.90 -1.88 -4.21
C VAL A 95 -10.86 -2.55 -5.18
N PRO A 96 -10.38 -3.13 -6.29
CA PRO A 96 -11.24 -3.93 -7.18
C PRO A 96 -11.79 -5.16 -6.46
N ALA A 97 -13.01 -5.57 -6.86
CA ALA A 97 -13.62 -6.79 -6.35
C ALA A 97 -12.78 -8.05 -6.64
N LEU A 98 -12.00 -8.03 -7.71
CA LEU A 98 -11.07 -9.10 -8.08
C LEU A 98 -9.73 -8.50 -8.50
N VAL A 99 -8.64 -8.98 -7.91
CA VAL A 99 -7.26 -8.52 -8.14
C VAL A 99 -6.39 -9.70 -8.53
N ASP A 100 -5.65 -9.60 -9.63
CA ASP A 100 -4.60 -10.55 -9.99
C ASP A 100 -3.34 -10.27 -9.16
N LEU A 101 -2.91 -11.22 -8.35
CA LEU A 101 -1.75 -11.10 -7.47
C LEU A 101 -0.43 -11.49 -8.16
N GLY A 102 -0.52 -12.11 -9.35
CA GLY A 102 0.62 -12.56 -10.12
C GLY A 102 1.60 -13.38 -9.27
N ARG A 103 2.89 -13.04 -9.35
CA ARG A 103 3.97 -13.72 -8.60
C ARG A 103 3.86 -13.63 -7.07
N ASN A 104 3.02 -12.77 -6.53
CA ASN A 104 2.86 -12.63 -5.09
C ASN A 104 1.85 -13.62 -4.50
N TYR A 105 1.08 -14.33 -5.33
CA TYR A 105 -0.02 -15.19 -4.90
C TYR A 105 0.41 -16.23 -3.87
N GLU A 106 1.38 -17.09 -4.20
CA GLU A 106 1.81 -18.20 -3.34
C GLU A 106 2.31 -17.71 -1.97
N ARG A 107 3.05 -16.59 -1.96
CA ARG A 107 3.55 -15.98 -0.73
C ARG A 107 2.41 -15.45 0.13
N LEU A 108 1.41 -14.79 -0.47
CA LEU A 108 0.26 -14.25 0.26
C LEU A 108 -0.68 -15.36 0.75
N GLU A 109 -0.88 -16.41 -0.04
CA GLU A 109 -1.64 -17.59 0.35
C GLU A 109 -1.01 -18.28 1.55
N SER A 110 0.30 -18.56 1.50
CA SER A 110 1.04 -19.15 2.63
C SER A 110 0.97 -18.27 3.88
N ALA A 111 1.14 -16.95 3.73
CA ALA A 111 1.06 -16.01 4.83
C ALA A 111 -0.33 -15.96 5.48
N LEU A 112 -1.40 -16.09 4.69
CA LEU A 112 -2.76 -16.12 5.20
C LEU A 112 -3.07 -17.46 5.88
N LEU A 113 -2.57 -18.59 5.36
CA LEU A 113 -2.67 -19.91 5.99
C LEU A 113 -1.94 -19.96 7.34
N GLU A 114 -0.74 -19.38 7.44
CA GLU A 114 -0.04 -19.24 8.72
C GLU A 114 -0.87 -18.44 9.74
N ALA A 115 -1.49 -17.35 9.30
CA ALA A 115 -2.31 -16.48 10.16
C ALA A 115 -3.55 -17.21 10.69
N ALA A 116 -4.06 -18.23 9.99
CA ALA A 116 -5.18 -19.04 10.46
C ALA A 116 -4.91 -19.70 11.80
N GLY A 117 -3.66 -20.17 12.04
CA GLY A 117 -3.26 -20.76 13.32
C GLY A 117 -3.14 -19.76 14.47
N TRP A 118 -3.18 -18.44 14.19
CA TRP A 118 -3.00 -17.39 15.20
C TRP A 118 -4.31 -16.72 15.63
N VAL A 119 -5.42 -16.96 14.95
CA VAL A 119 -6.69 -16.23 15.19
C VAL A 119 -7.11 -16.29 16.66
N ASP A 120 -7.02 -17.45 17.28
CA ASP A 120 -7.41 -17.63 18.68
C ASP A 120 -6.24 -17.46 19.66
N GLN A 121 -5.03 -17.84 19.27
CA GLN A 121 -3.85 -17.88 20.16
C GLN A 121 -3.11 -16.53 20.22
N ALA A 122 -3.08 -15.79 19.11
CA ALA A 122 -2.39 -14.52 18.96
C ALA A 122 -3.17 -13.58 18.00
N PRO A 123 -4.36 -13.11 18.38
CA PRO A 123 -5.28 -12.38 17.50
C PRO A 123 -4.66 -11.09 16.92
N ASP A 124 -3.81 -10.40 17.68
CA ASP A 124 -3.13 -9.20 17.19
C ASP A 124 -2.09 -9.54 16.10
N ARG A 125 -1.44 -10.68 16.20
CA ARG A 125 -0.52 -11.17 15.16
C ARG A 125 -1.26 -11.55 13.88
N ALA A 126 -2.40 -12.26 14.01
CA ALA A 126 -3.28 -12.57 12.89
C ALA A 126 -3.80 -11.30 12.21
N THR A 127 -4.23 -10.33 13.00
CA THR A 127 -4.67 -9.01 12.56
C THR A 127 -3.57 -8.26 11.79
N ALA A 128 -2.37 -8.18 12.32
CA ALA A 128 -1.24 -7.51 11.66
C ALA A 128 -0.89 -8.17 10.32
N ARG A 129 -0.90 -9.51 10.26
CA ARG A 129 -0.65 -10.26 9.03
C ARG A 129 -1.75 -10.03 7.99
N LEU A 130 -3.01 -10.09 8.40
CA LEU A 130 -4.14 -9.81 7.51
C LEU A 130 -4.10 -8.38 6.97
N TRP A 131 -3.76 -7.41 7.80
CA TRP A 131 -3.65 -6.00 7.40
C TRP A 131 -2.57 -5.79 6.34
N ASP A 132 -1.39 -6.38 6.53
CA ASP A 132 -0.31 -6.37 5.55
C ASP A 132 -0.74 -7.02 4.23
N ILE A 133 -1.43 -8.19 4.28
CA ILE A 133 -1.98 -8.85 3.10
C ILE A 133 -2.97 -7.94 2.36
N MET A 134 -3.89 -7.29 3.06
CA MET A 134 -4.85 -6.39 2.43
C MET A 134 -4.18 -5.20 1.72
N TRP A 135 -3.14 -4.61 2.31
CA TRP A 135 -2.36 -3.58 1.64
C TRP A 135 -1.63 -4.09 0.39
N GLN A 136 -1.15 -5.33 0.42
CA GLN A 136 -0.52 -5.95 -0.75
C GLN A 136 -1.54 -6.28 -1.85
N VAL A 137 -2.77 -6.68 -1.50
CA VAL A 137 -3.88 -6.84 -2.46
C VAL A 137 -4.22 -5.50 -3.12
N VAL A 138 -4.33 -4.41 -2.33
CA VAL A 138 -4.53 -3.06 -2.87
C VAL A 138 -3.39 -2.63 -3.78
N ALA A 139 -2.15 -2.91 -3.39
CA ALA A 139 -0.96 -2.55 -4.20
C ALA A 139 -0.85 -3.35 -5.50
N ALA A 140 -1.37 -4.57 -5.54
CA ALA A 140 -1.43 -5.42 -6.74
C ALA A 140 -2.56 -5.02 -7.71
N ALA A 141 -3.56 -4.24 -7.24
CA ALA A 141 -4.64 -3.75 -8.09
C ALA A 141 -4.08 -2.90 -9.24
N PRO A 142 -4.60 -3.04 -10.47
CA PRO A 142 -4.20 -2.17 -11.57
C PRO A 142 -4.38 -0.71 -11.18
N ALA A 143 -3.29 0.04 -11.14
CA ALA A 143 -3.36 1.45 -10.83
C ALA A 143 -4.14 2.20 -11.91
N ALA A 144 -4.96 3.17 -11.50
CA ALA A 144 -5.54 4.11 -12.45
C ALA A 144 -4.42 4.73 -13.31
N PRO A 145 -4.62 4.95 -14.63
CA PRO A 145 -3.61 5.50 -15.51
C PRO A 145 -2.93 6.73 -14.89
N GLY A 146 -1.59 6.70 -14.78
CA GLY A 146 -0.79 7.74 -14.15
C GLY A 146 -0.58 7.60 -12.63
N ARG A 147 -1.35 6.78 -11.90
CA ARG A 147 -1.12 6.56 -10.46
C ARG A 147 0.14 5.74 -10.22
N ASP A 148 0.35 4.69 -11.02
CA ASP A 148 1.55 3.87 -10.96
C ASP A 148 2.82 4.68 -11.27
N LEU A 149 2.80 5.54 -12.29
CA LEU A 149 3.94 6.40 -12.64
C LEU A 149 4.37 7.28 -11.47
N ILE A 150 3.42 7.92 -10.77
CA ILE A 150 3.73 8.82 -9.65
C ILE A 150 4.18 8.05 -8.40
N ALA A 151 3.58 6.90 -8.11
CA ALA A 151 4.04 6.03 -7.03
C ALA A 151 5.49 5.59 -7.26
N ARG A 152 5.81 5.07 -8.45
CA ARG A 152 7.15 4.68 -8.85
C ARG A 152 8.14 5.84 -8.82
N ALA A 153 7.72 7.04 -9.25
CA ALA A 153 8.56 8.23 -9.17
C ALA A 153 8.90 8.59 -7.73
N ARG A 154 7.93 8.53 -6.82
CA ARG A 154 8.15 8.79 -5.39
C ARG A 154 9.11 7.77 -4.77
N ASP A 155 8.92 6.49 -5.05
CA ASP A 155 9.78 5.42 -4.53
C ASP A 155 11.23 5.61 -4.99
N ARG A 156 11.44 5.94 -6.28
CA ARG A 156 12.77 6.24 -6.80
C ARG A 156 13.39 7.48 -6.18
N ILE A 157 12.61 8.54 -5.99
CA ILE A 157 13.06 9.75 -5.30
C ILE A 157 13.49 9.43 -3.86
N GLU A 158 12.73 8.62 -3.11
CA GLU A 158 13.11 8.26 -1.72
C GLU A 158 14.43 7.48 -1.66
N ILE A 159 14.66 6.57 -2.60
CA ILE A 159 15.93 5.82 -2.70
C ILE A 159 17.11 6.75 -3.04
N GLN A 160 16.91 7.70 -3.93
CA GLN A 160 17.94 8.61 -4.44
C GLN A 160 18.06 9.92 -3.64
N LEU A 161 17.33 10.07 -2.53
CA LEU A 161 17.32 11.31 -1.73
C LEU A 161 18.72 11.82 -1.31
N PRO A 162 19.70 10.95 -0.97
CA PRO A 162 21.07 11.37 -0.65
C PRO A 162 21.84 11.91 -1.85
N ASP A 163 21.45 11.57 -3.07
CA ASP A 163 22.19 11.84 -4.28
C ASP A 163 21.61 13.01 -5.09
N ALA A 164 22.33 13.44 -6.10
CA ALA A 164 21.81 14.38 -7.08
C ALA A 164 20.73 13.70 -7.93
N ILE A 165 19.51 14.21 -7.87
CA ILE A 165 18.39 13.68 -8.65
C ILE A 165 18.28 14.46 -9.96
N ASP A 166 18.59 13.78 -11.08
CA ASP A 166 18.31 14.27 -12.42
C ASP A 166 16.93 13.80 -12.90
N ILE A 167 16.04 14.76 -13.16
CA ILE A 167 14.65 14.46 -13.55
C ILE A 167 14.56 13.78 -14.91
N SER A 168 15.52 14.05 -15.83
CA SER A 168 15.54 13.42 -17.14
C SER A 168 15.88 11.94 -17.02
N SER A 169 16.90 11.60 -16.22
CA SER A 169 17.26 10.23 -15.90
C SER A 169 16.14 9.49 -15.19
N LEU A 170 15.50 10.13 -14.22
CA LEU A 170 14.32 9.58 -13.52
C LEU A 170 13.17 9.28 -14.49
N ALA A 171 12.87 10.19 -15.42
CA ALA A 171 11.82 9.98 -16.42
C ALA A 171 12.17 8.82 -17.35
N HIS A 172 13.42 8.71 -17.80
CA HIS A 172 13.89 7.63 -18.64
C HIS A 172 13.77 6.27 -17.93
N GLU A 173 14.19 6.16 -16.66
CA GLU A 173 14.03 4.95 -15.84
C GLU A 173 12.56 4.53 -15.69
N LEU A 174 11.64 5.48 -15.66
CA LEU A 174 10.20 5.25 -15.55
C LEU A 174 9.50 4.98 -16.88
N GLY A 175 10.26 5.01 -18.00
CA GLY A 175 9.73 4.75 -19.34
C GLY A 175 8.88 5.89 -19.91
N CYS A 176 9.16 7.13 -19.53
CA CYS A 176 8.40 8.30 -20.00
C CYS A 176 9.32 9.49 -20.29
N THR A 177 8.76 10.54 -20.91
CA THR A 177 9.50 11.78 -21.15
C THR A 177 9.52 12.68 -19.91
N HIS A 178 10.57 13.50 -19.77
CA HIS A 178 10.67 14.51 -18.71
C HIS A 178 9.42 15.40 -18.63
N ALA A 179 8.91 15.86 -19.77
CA ALA A 179 7.71 16.71 -19.82
C ALA A 179 6.45 15.98 -19.33
N HIS A 180 6.29 14.71 -19.70
CA HIS A 180 5.17 13.89 -19.24
C HIS A 180 5.24 13.64 -17.72
N LEU A 181 6.41 13.24 -17.20
CA LEU A 181 6.61 13.03 -15.77
C LEU A 181 6.32 14.33 -14.99
N SER A 182 6.91 15.44 -15.36
CA SER A 182 6.76 16.73 -14.66
C SER A 182 5.32 17.22 -14.62
N ARG A 183 4.60 17.12 -15.75
CA ARG A 183 3.19 17.51 -15.85
C ARG A 183 2.29 16.61 -15.01
N THR A 184 2.46 15.28 -15.12
CA THR A 184 1.67 14.30 -14.38
C THR A 184 1.94 14.40 -12.88
N PHE A 185 3.21 14.58 -12.49
CA PHE A 185 3.59 14.76 -11.07
C PHE A 185 2.94 16.01 -10.49
N ARG A 186 3.03 17.15 -11.19
CA ARG A 186 2.40 18.41 -10.75
C ARG A 186 0.88 18.28 -10.64
N ALA A 187 0.23 17.65 -11.60
CA ALA A 187 -1.23 17.46 -11.61
C ALA A 187 -1.71 16.56 -10.45
N ARG A 188 -0.89 15.57 -10.02
CA ARG A 188 -1.27 14.62 -8.98
C ARG A 188 -0.82 14.99 -7.58
N MET A 189 0.31 15.70 -7.47
CA MET A 189 0.94 16.03 -6.18
C MET A 189 0.80 17.50 -5.82
N ASP A 190 0.19 18.31 -6.69
CA ASP A 190 0.08 19.76 -6.56
C ASP A 190 1.42 20.47 -6.25
N THR A 191 2.51 19.87 -6.71
CA THR A 191 3.87 20.40 -6.51
C THR A 191 4.81 19.92 -7.61
N THR A 192 5.94 20.63 -7.81
CA THR A 192 6.98 20.15 -8.72
C THR A 192 7.84 19.05 -8.08
N ILE A 193 8.47 18.22 -8.92
CA ILE A 193 9.39 17.17 -8.43
C ILE A 193 10.52 17.77 -7.59
N ILE A 194 11.11 18.88 -8.04
CA ILE A 194 12.19 19.59 -7.32
C ILE A 194 11.72 20.06 -5.95
N ALA A 195 10.53 20.65 -5.86
CA ALA A 195 9.96 21.11 -4.60
C ALA A 195 9.63 19.94 -3.68
N TYR A 196 9.12 18.85 -4.23
CA TYR A 196 8.87 17.60 -3.50
C TYR A 196 10.18 17.03 -2.91
N VAL A 197 11.22 16.85 -3.72
CA VAL A 197 12.55 16.36 -3.27
C VAL A 197 13.09 17.24 -2.15
N ARG A 198 13.05 18.56 -2.33
CA ARG A 198 13.53 19.50 -1.30
C ARG A 198 12.76 19.34 0.02
N ARG A 199 11.44 19.25 -0.03
CA ARG A 199 10.59 19.01 1.14
C ARG A 199 10.94 17.70 1.84
N ARG A 200 11.07 16.59 1.10
CA ARG A 200 11.44 15.28 1.66
C ARG A 200 12.83 15.31 2.34
N ARG A 201 13.80 15.99 1.73
CA ARG A 201 15.13 16.20 2.34
C ARG A 201 15.06 16.95 3.67
N VAL A 202 14.24 18.00 3.72
CA VAL A 202 14.04 18.79 4.95
C VAL A 202 13.31 17.98 6.03
N GLU A 203 12.27 17.22 5.67
CA GLU A 203 11.56 16.33 6.60
C GLU A 203 12.52 15.31 7.21
N ARG A 204 13.34 14.64 6.37
CA ARG A 204 14.34 13.68 6.83
C ARG A 204 15.42 14.32 7.69
N ALA A 205 15.91 15.50 7.29
CA ALA A 205 16.88 16.27 8.10
C ALA A 205 16.31 16.64 9.46
N THR A 206 15.08 17.13 9.51
CA THR A 206 14.39 17.50 10.75
C THR A 206 14.23 16.29 11.68
N TYR A 207 13.84 15.14 11.13
CA TYR A 207 13.78 13.90 11.89
C TYR A 207 15.15 13.51 12.47
N LEU A 208 16.21 13.48 11.66
CA LEU A 208 17.56 13.12 12.12
C LEU A 208 18.13 14.10 13.13
N LEU A 209 17.86 15.41 12.99
CA LEU A 209 18.27 16.42 13.95
C LEU A 209 17.65 16.20 15.33
N ARG A 210 16.40 15.73 15.37
CA ARG A 210 15.67 15.47 16.62
C ARG A 210 15.97 14.09 17.20
N ALA A 211 16.09 13.07 16.35
CA ALA A 211 16.13 11.67 16.76
C ALA A 211 17.55 11.10 16.88
N SER A 212 18.60 11.85 16.52
CA SER A 212 19.97 11.33 16.53
C SER A 212 21.00 12.33 17.04
N SER A 213 22.15 11.80 17.49
CA SER A 213 23.34 12.57 17.84
C SER A 213 24.28 12.86 16.67
N LEU A 214 23.92 12.51 15.43
CA LEU A 214 24.74 12.70 14.25
C LEU A 214 25.19 14.16 14.08
N PRO A 215 26.44 14.43 13.71
CA PRO A 215 26.88 15.77 13.38
C PRO A 215 25.99 16.41 12.29
N ILE A 216 25.73 17.72 12.41
CA ILE A 216 24.88 18.45 11.44
C ILE A 216 25.43 18.30 10.01
N ALA A 217 26.76 18.31 9.86
CA ALA A 217 27.41 18.11 8.55
C ALA A 217 27.12 16.72 7.97
N GLU A 218 27.09 15.70 8.80
CA GLU A 218 26.78 14.35 8.39
C GLU A 218 25.29 14.22 7.98
N ILE A 219 24.38 14.83 8.74
CA ILE A 219 22.95 14.88 8.36
C ILE A 219 22.78 15.60 7.01
N ALA A 220 23.44 16.73 6.81
CA ALA A 220 23.39 17.49 5.57
C ALA A 220 23.83 16.63 4.38
N ARG A 221 24.91 15.86 4.54
CA ARG A 221 25.40 14.91 3.51
C ARG A 221 24.40 13.78 3.25
N GLN A 222 23.85 13.14 4.30
CA GLN A 222 22.91 12.02 4.18
C GLN A 222 21.58 12.40 3.54
N VAL A 223 21.20 13.67 3.61
CA VAL A 223 19.97 14.15 2.95
C VAL A 223 20.24 14.79 1.58
N GLY A 224 21.46 14.67 1.04
CA GLY A 224 21.81 15.17 -0.28
C GLY A 224 21.95 16.71 -0.39
N ILE A 225 22.30 17.38 0.70
CA ILE A 225 22.62 18.83 0.75
C ILE A 225 23.95 19.01 1.48
N PRO A 226 25.08 18.57 0.88
CA PRO A 226 26.38 18.54 1.59
C PRO A 226 26.94 19.92 1.92
N ASP A 227 26.55 20.96 1.18
CA ASP A 227 26.90 22.33 1.50
C ASP A 227 26.12 22.81 2.74
N LEU A 228 26.82 23.07 3.85
CA LEU A 228 26.24 23.47 5.12
C LEU A 228 25.55 24.84 5.07
N HIS A 229 26.02 25.76 4.21
CA HIS A 229 25.38 27.06 4.05
C HIS A 229 24.04 26.91 3.35
N ALA A 230 24.01 26.18 2.23
CA ALA A 230 22.80 25.82 1.53
C ALA A 230 21.83 25.03 2.40
N PHE A 231 22.32 24.04 3.16
CA PHE A 231 21.54 23.26 4.11
C PHE A 231 20.84 24.14 5.14
N ASN A 232 21.59 25.03 5.83
CA ASN A 232 21.02 25.94 6.82
C ASN A 232 19.95 26.87 6.21
N LYS A 233 20.22 27.40 5.02
CA LYS A 233 19.30 28.31 4.30
C LYS A 233 18.00 27.56 3.90
N ILE A 234 18.12 26.36 3.34
CA ILE A 234 16.98 25.54 2.91
C ILE A 234 16.15 25.14 4.13
N LEU A 235 16.80 24.62 5.17
CA LEU A 235 16.10 24.17 6.38
C LEU A 235 15.32 25.31 7.05
N ARG A 236 15.95 26.48 7.22
CA ARG A 236 15.26 27.65 7.79
C ARG A 236 14.05 28.08 6.94
N ARG A 237 14.18 28.07 5.62
CA ARG A 237 13.10 28.49 4.73
C ARG A 237 11.91 27.54 4.77
N GLU A 238 12.17 26.22 4.81
CA GLU A 238 11.11 25.19 4.73
C GLU A 238 10.52 24.85 6.11
N SER A 239 11.32 24.86 7.20
CA SER A 239 10.87 24.50 8.55
C SER A 239 10.70 25.69 9.51
N GLY A 240 11.08 26.89 9.09
CA GLY A 240 11.07 28.09 9.95
C GLY A 240 12.17 28.14 11.02
N THR A 241 12.96 27.05 11.20
CA THR A 241 13.84 26.88 12.35
C THR A 241 15.26 26.48 11.93
N ALA A 242 16.28 27.00 12.65
CA ALA A 242 17.66 26.62 12.38
C ALA A 242 17.99 25.19 12.86
N PRO A 243 18.95 24.47 12.22
CA PRO A 243 19.30 23.10 12.59
C PRO A 243 19.66 22.91 14.05
N ARG A 244 20.43 23.85 14.62
CA ARG A 244 20.81 23.79 16.04
C ARG A 244 19.62 23.90 16.99
N ALA A 245 18.67 24.78 16.67
CA ALA A 245 17.46 24.95 17.49
C ALA A 245 16.52 23.72 17.37
N LEU A 246 16.40 23.10 16.18
CA LEU A 246 15.66 21.83 16.02
C LEU A 246 16.25 20.71 16.88
N ARG A 247 17.58 20.64 17.01
CA ARG A 247 18.27 19.66 17.87
C ARG A 247 18.02 19.91 19.34
N GLN A 248 18.09 21.16 19.78
CA GLN A 248 17.92 21.52 21.19
C GLN A 248 16.49 21.31 21.70
N ALA A 249 15.49 21.47 20.83
CA ALA A 249 14.07 21.28 21.20
C ALA A 249 13.73 19.86 21.68
N THR A 250 14.60 18.87 21.44
CA THR A 250 14.36 17.46 21.82
C THR A 250 15.15 17.06 23.09
N ASN A 251 16.15 17.83 23.52
CA ASN A 251 16.94 17.55 24.75
C ASN A 251 16.25 18.03 26.03
N VAL A 252 14.97 18.42 25.98
CA VAL A 252 14.19 18.95 27.11
C VAL A 252 13.13 17.96 27.60
N LEU A 253 13.20 16.72 27.15
CA LEU A 253 12.44 15.56 27.66
C LEU A 253 13.45 14.53 28.19
#